data_2aea7e24fba26647e1a4001701402723
#
_entry.id   2aea7e24fba26647e1a4001701402723
#
_cell.length_a   1.000
_cell.length_b   1.000
_cell.length_c   1.000
_cell.angle_alpha   90.00
_cell.angle_beta   90.00
_cell.angle_gamma   90.00
#
_symmetry.space_group_name_H-M   'P 1'
#
loop_
_entity.id
_entity.type
_entity.pdbx_description
1 polymer ?
#
loop_
_entity_poly.entity_id
_entity_poly.type
_entity_poly.pdbx_seq_one_letter_code
_entity_poly.pdbx_strand_id
1 'polypeptide(L)'
;MILVMSESPVDPSTADGKLPSTDTPPDAINLNVGGRELAGPNRGFGQLWRKVYRVRLVGAEHTPEEVIRRWKVRFSDYWPEGSDFYGSRPRIETGDVAVINLEGPGGAPLATGVAVIHADNRSFAFMTPQGHIFAGTIAFTAFQDEARAPGVTIAQIESIIRAGDPLFEIGARLGIIHRREDTFWQQTLTRLAADFGVHGQPIEMESALLDRRVRWRAAPNVWHNSAIRTTLYLPIHALRRLLGKAKKADKSDG
;
A
#
# COMPACT_ATOMS: atom_id res chain seq x y z
N MET A 1 18.21 -3.77 13.25
CA MET A 1 18.46 -2.32 13.40
C MET A 1 17.11 -1.63 13.28
N ILE A 2 16.59 -1.09 14.37
CA ILE A 2 15.34 -0.29 14.32
C ILE A 2 15.71 0.99 13.57
N LEU A 3 15.02 1.26 12.45
CA LEU A 3 15.16 2.52 11.71
C LEU A 3 14.83 3.66 12.69
N VAL A 4 15.84 4.37 13.17
CA VAL A 4 15.64 5.62 13.90
C VAL A 4 15.24 6.62 12.83
N MET A 5 13.93 6.82 12.66
CA MET A 5 13.41 7.92 11.88
C MET A 5 13.90 9.23 12.54
N SER A 6 14.78 9.96 11.87
CA SER A 6 15.36 11.21 12.38
C SER A 6 14.34 12.35 12.43
N GLU A 7 13.19 12.18 11.79
CA GLU A 7 12.06 13.10 11.83
C GLU A 7 10.81 12.37 12.31
N SER A 8 10.00 13.05 13.13
CA SER A 8 8.72 12.51 13.56
C SER A 8 7.82 12.27 12.34
N PRO A 9 7.08 11.14 12.29
CA PRO A 9 6.13 10.89 11.21
C PRO A 9 5.13 12.04 11.10
N VAL A 10 4.97 12.56 9.88
CA VAL A 10 3.95 13.58 9.61
C VAL A 10 2.59 12.90 9.56
N ASP A 11 1.62 13.45 10.26
CA ASP A 11 0.22 13.05 10.13
C ASP A 11 -0.43 13.90 9.00
N PRO A 12 -0.73 13.31 7.84
CA PRO A 12 -1.34 14.01 6.71
C PRO A 12 -2.84 14.28 6.90
N SER A 13 -3.40 13.99 8.07
CA SER A 13 -4.80 14.24 8.35
C SER A 13 -5.11 15.74 8.46
N THR A 14 -6.38 16.09 8.23
CA THR A 14 -6.91 17.44 8.49
C THR A 14 -6.95 17.72 9.99
N ALA A 15 -7.29 18.97 10.38
CA ALA A 15 -7.47 19.36 11.77
C ALA A 15 -8.45 18.44 12.54
N ASP A 16 -9.40 17.81 11.85
CA ASP A 16 -10.34 16.82 12.41
C ASP A 16 -9.76 15.39 12.51
N GLY A 17 -8.48 15.19 12.24
CA GLY A 17 -7.83 13.87 12.24
C GLY A 17 -8.24 12.96 11.08
N LYS A 18 -8.81 13.51 10.01
CA LYS A 18 -9.31 12.77 8.85
C LYS A 18 -8.45 13.04 7.61
N LEU A 19 -8.31 12.03 6.77
CA LEU A 19 -7.61 12.17 5.50
C LEU A 19 -8.37 13.08 4.52
N PRO A 20 -7.68 13.93 3.76
CA PRO A 20 -8.27 14.71 2.68
C PRO A 20 -8.75 13.80 1.55
N SER A 21 -9.67 14.32 0.75
CA SER A 21 -10.00 13.71 -0.53
C SER A 21 -8.88 13.94 -1.53
N THR A 22 -8.63 12.95 -2.39
CA THR A 22 -7.64 13.01 -3.46
C THR A 22 -8.34 12.93 -4.80
N ASP A 23 -7.93 13.76 -5.76
CA ASP A 23 -8.41 13.67 -7.13
C ASP A 23 -7.84 12.41 -7.80
N THR A 24 -8.71 11.69 -8.51
CA THR A 24 -8.36 10.46 -9.22
C THR A 24 -8.95 10.46 -10.62
N PRO A 25 -8.40 9.68 -11.56
CA PRO A 25 -9.02 9.48 -12.86
C PRO A 25 -10.48 9.02 -12.74
N PRO A 26 -11.35 9.32 -13.72
CA PRO A 26 -12.78 9.00 -13.65
C PRO A 26 -13.11 7.50 -13.58
N ASP A 27 -12.19 6.64 -13.98
CA ASP A 27 -12.30 5.19 -13.93
C ASP A 27 -11.84 4.59 -12.60
N ALA A 28 -11.13 5.34 -11.79
CA ALA A 28 -10.75 4.93 -10.44
C ALA A 28 -11.96 4.92 -9.49
N ILE A 29 -11.99 3.92 -8.62
CA ILE A 29 -12.95 3.90 -7.52
C ILE A 29 -12.33 4.67 -6.34
N ASN A 30 -12.68 5.95 -6.21
CA ASN A 30 -12.23 6.79 -5.10
C ASN A 30 -13.19 6.64 -3.92
N LEU A 31 -12.95 5.62 -3.13
CA LEU A 31 -13.75 5.26 -1.96
C LEU A 31 -12.84 4.82 -0.81
N ASN A 32 -13.29 4.97 0.42
CA ASN A 32 -12.59 4.51 1.64
C ASN A 32 -11.26 5.21 1.96
N VAL A 33 -11.05 6.45 1.48
CA VAL A 33 -9.88 7.28 1.77
C VAL A 33 -10.29 8.61 2.40
N GLY A 34 -10.86 9.52 1.64
CA GLY A 34 -11.31 10.83 2.13
C GLY A 34 -12.29 10.70 3.30
N GLY A 35 -12.09 11.49 4.34
CA GLY A 35 -12.89 11.46 5.57
C GLY A 35 -12.60 10.29 6.51
N ARG A 36 -11.57 9.46 6.24
CA ARG A 36 -11.13 8.36 7.10
C ARG A 36 -10.01 8.81 8.02
N GLU A 37 -9.97 8.21 9.21
CA GLU A 37 -8.85 8.34 10.12
C GLU A 37 -7.72 7.38 9.74
N LEU A 38 -6.47 7.73 10.08
CA LEU A 38 -5.35 6.81 9.99
C LEU A 38 -5.48 5.67 10.98
N ALA A 39 -5.12 4.48 10.54
CA ALA A 39 -5.22 3.24 11.31
C ALA A 39 -3.86 2.53 11.38
N GLY A 40 -3.00 3.00 12.27
CA GLY A 40 -1.76 2.29 12.59
C GLY A 40 -2.01 0.94 13.28
N PRO A 41 -0.96 0.16 13.57
CA PRO A 41 -1.08 -1.22 14.11
C PRO A 41 -1.88 -1.32 15.40
N ASN A 42 -1.97 -0.22 16.15
CA ASN A 42 -2.73 -0.15 17.40
C ASN A 42 -4.25 -0.01 17.21
N ARG A 43 -4.70 0.26 15.99
CA ARG A 43 -6.13 0.43 15.65
C ARG A 43 -6.74 -0.75 14.91
N GLY A 44 -5.95 -1.77 14.53
CA GLY A 44 -6.42 -3.00 13.90
C GLY A 44 -6.95 -4.02 14.91
N PHE A 45 -7.73 -4.98 14.40
CA PHE A 45 -8.36 -6.06 15.16
C PHE A 45 -7.45 -7.28 15.32
N GLY A 46 -6.84 -7.74 14.22
CA GLY A 46 -6.21 -9.05 14.11
C GLY A 46 -4.89 -9.23 14.87
N GLN A 47 -4.21 -10.32 14.62
CA GLN A 47 -2.87 -10.59 15.13
C GLN A 47 -1.85 -9.62 14.52
N LEU A 48 -0.82 -9.23 15.30
CA LEU A 48 0.23 -8.33 14.81
C LEU A 48 1.37 -9.11 14.16
N TRP A 49 1.63 -8.80 12.92
CA TRP A 49 2.70 -9.38 12.13
C TRP A 49 3.73 -8.33 11.73
N ARG A 50 4.98 -8.75 11.69
CA ARG A 50 6.07 -8.07 10.99
C ARG A 50 6.47 -8.93 9.82
N LYS A 51 6.51 -8.34 8.63
CA LYS A 51 6.99 -9.00 7.42
C LYS A 51 8.05 -8.15 6.74
N VAL A 52 9.07 -8.81 6.24
CA VAL A 52 10.18 -8.16 5.54
C VAL A 52 10.43 -8.90 4.24
N TYR A 53 10.52 -8.16 3.15
CA TYR A 53 10.85 -8.66 1.82
C TYR A 53 12.08 -7.91 1.32
N ARG A 54 13.05 -8.63 0.77
CA ARG A 54 14.32 -8.04 0.28
C ARG A 54 14.69 -8.59 -1.07
N VAL A 55 15.24 -7.72 -1.91
CA VAL A 55 15.91 -8.11 -3.16
C VAL A 55 17.31 -7.48 -3.20
N ARG A 56 18.28 -8.25 -3.64
CA ARG A 56 19.66 -7.80 -3.86
C ARG A 56 19.81 -7.35 -5.30
N LEU A 57 20.25 -6.12 -5.51
CA LEU A 57 20.52 -5.58 -6.84
C LEU A 57 21.95 -5.91 -7.26
N VAL A 58 22.23 -7.20 -7.47
CA VAL A 58 23.56 -7.72 -7.81
C VAL A 58 23.92 -7.34 -9.24
N GLY A 59 25.12 -6.83 -9.45
CA GLY A 59 25.61 -6.41 -10.78
C GLY A 59 25.11 -5.06 -11.24
N ALA A 60 24.33 -4.36 -10.42
CA ALA A 60 23.86 -3.01 -10.68
C ALA A 60 24.56 -2.03 -9.72
N GLU A 61 25.42 -1.17 -10.26
CA GLU A 61 26.11 -0.13 -9.47
C GLU A 61 25.17 1.05 -9.19
N HIS A 62 24.16 0.84 -8.35
CA HIS A 62 23.21 1.88 -7.96
C HIS A 62 23.29 2.18 -6.48
N THR A 63 23.29 3.47 -6.14
CA THR A 63 23.24 3.90 -4.75
C THR A 63 21.86 3.68 -4.14
N PRO A 64 21.74 3.49 -2.82
CA PRO A 64 20.45 3.43 -2.14
C PRO A 64 19.53 4.61 -2.45
N GLU A 65 20.09 5.82 -2.52
CA GLU A 65 19.38 7.06 -2.83
C GLU A 65 18.80 7.05 -4.27
N GLU A 66 19.55 6.50 -5.23
CA GLU A 66 19.06 6.35 -6.61
C GLU A 66 17.92 5.33 -6.68
N VAL A 67 18.03 4.21 -5.97
CA VAL A 67 16.97 3.19 -5.89
C VAL A 67 15.69 3.81 -5.32
N ILE A 68 15.76 4.52 -4.19
CA ILE A 68 14.59 5.16 -3.58
C ILE A 68 14.03 6.25 -4.47
N ARG A 69 14.87 7.08 -5.09
CA ARG A 69 14.41 8.12 -6.00
C ARG A 69 13.60 7.54 -7.18
N ARG A 70 14.11 6.49 -7.83
CA ARG A 70 13.45 5.82 -8.95
C ARG A 70 12.17 5.11 -8.47
N TRP A 71 12.21 4.44 -7.32
CA TRP A 71 11.06 3.76 -6.74
C TRP A 71 9.90 4.72 -6.47
N LYS A 72 10.17 5.89 -5.88
CA LYS A 72 9.14 6.91 -5.62
C LYS A 72 8.51 7.50 -6.88
N VAL A 73 9.26 7.66 -7.96
CA VAL A 73 8.75 8.21 -9.23
C VAL A 73 7.93 7.19 -10.02
N ARG A 74 8.33 5.92 -9.98
CA ARG A 74 7.72 4.84 -10.76
C ARG A 74 6.99 3.82 -9.90
N PHE A 75 6.52 4.22 -8.74
CA PHE A 75 5.98 3.32 -7.73
C PHE A 75 4.86 2.42 -8.27
N SER A 76 3.90 3.00 -9.00
CA SER A 76 2.79 2.27 -9.62
C SER A 76 3.23 1.28 -10.70
N ASP A 77 4.32 1.56 -11.43
CA ASP A 77 4.80 0.71 -12.53
C ASP A 77 5.25 -0.67 -12.05
N TYR A 78 5.67 -0.77 -10.79
CA TYR A 78 6.14 -2.03 -10.19
C TYR A 78 5.01 -2.87 -9.61
N TRP A 79 3.76 -2.34 -9.58
CA TRP A 79 2.64 -3.06 -9.01
C TRP A 79 2.16 -4.19 -9.92
N PRO A 80 1.67 -5.31 -9.36
CA PRO A 80 1.07 -6.40 -10.13
C PRO A 80 -0.13 -5.92 -10.94
N GLU A 81 -0.38 -6.59 -12.07
CA GLU A 81 -1.58 -6.36 -12.88
C GLU A 81 -2.86 -6.51 -12.06
N GLY A 82 -3.87 -5.70 -12.39
CA GLY A 82 -5.12 -5.65 -11.63
C GLY A 82 -5.04 -4.86 -10.32
N SER A 83 -3.92 -4.14 -10.11
CA SER A 83 -3.72 -3.29 -8.93
C SER A 83 -3.22 -1.93 -9.36
N ASP A 84 -3.93 -0.88 -8.97
CA ASP A 84 -3.65 0.49 -9.36
C ASP A 84 -3.36 1.36 -8.12
N PHE A 85 -2.38 2.24 -8.27
CA PHE A 85 -2.02 3.26 -7.30
C PHE A 85 -2.19 4.64 -7.91
N TYR A 86 -3.09 5.44 -7.35
CA TYR A 86 -3.39 6.80 -7.79
C TYR A 86 -2.86 7.79 -6.74
N GLY A 87 -1.62 8.22 -6.92
CA GLY A 87 -1.01 9.23 -6.08
C GLY A 87 -1.51 10.64 -6.41
N SER A 88 -1.50 11.53 -5.42
CA SER A 88 -1.85 12.95 -5.60
C SER A 88 -0.82 13.72 -6.41
N ARG A 89 0.40 13.20 -6.55
CA ARG A 89 1.54 13.82 -7.25
C ARG A 89 2.28 12.80 -8.10
N PRO A 90 3.09 13.27 -9.08
CA PRO A 90 3.93 12.38 -9.90
C PRO A 90 4.99 11.61 -9.12
N ARG A 91 5.32 12.04 -7.92
CA ARG A 91 6.32 11.45 -7.03
C ARG A 91 5.77 11.38 -5.61
N ILE A 92 6.08 10.31 -4.90
CA ILE A 92 5.69 10.13 -3.49
C ILE A 92 6.42 11.17 -2.62
N GLU A 93 5.65 11.97 -1.86
CA GLU A 93 6.13 12.96 -0.91
C GLU A 93 5.38 12.84 0.43
N THR A 94 6.03 13.24 1.50
CA THR A 94 5.42 13.24 2.84
C THR A 94 4.15 14.10 2.87
N GLY A 95 3.08 13.56 3.45
CA GLY A 95 1.77 14.21 3.52
C GLY A 95 0.85 13.88 2.36
N ASP A 96 1.32 13.18 1.32
CA ASP A 96 0.46 12.74 0.23
C ASP A 96 -0.54 11.68 0.68
N VAL A 97 -1.68 11.66 0.00
CA VAL A 97 -2.70 10.62 0.14
C VAL A 97 -2.94 9.98 -1.22
N ALA A 98 -2.93 8.67 -1.27
CA ALA A 98 -3.16 7.91 -2.49
C ALA A 98 -4.37 7.00 -2.37
N VAL A 99 -5.11 6.88 -3.48
CA VAL A 99 -6.15 5.87 -3.66
C VAL A 99 -5.55 4.61 -4.27
N ILE A 100 -6.01 3.46 -3.82
CA ILE A 100 -5.55 2.15 -4.27
C ILE A 100 -6.77 1.35 -4.70
N ASN A 101 -6.74 0.84 -5.92
CA ASN A 101 -7.69 -0.13 -6.42
C ASN A 101 -7.00 -1.47 -6.58
N LEU A 102 -7.49 -2.49 -5.90
CA LEU A 102 -6.95 -3.84 -5.89
C LEU A 102 -7.97 -4.82 -6.43
N GLU A 103 -7.48 -5.92 -6.96
CA GLU A 103 -8.30 -7.10 -7.19
C GLU A 103 -8.45 -7.88 -5.87
N GLY A 104 -9.65 -7.89 -5.34
CA GLY A 104 -10.01 -8.63 -4.13
C GLY A 104 -10.26 -10.13 -4.38
N PRO A 105 -10.68 -10.89 -3.35
CA PRO A 105 -11.03 -12.30 -3.50
C PRO A 105 -12.10 -12.54 -4.58
N GLY A 106 -11.87 -13.53 -5.46
CA GLY A 106 -12.79 -13.86 -6.56
C GLY A 106 -12.87 -12.81 -7.67
N GLY A 107 -11.85 -11.93 -7.82
CA GLY A 107 -11.83 -10.89 -8.84
C GLY A 107 -12.67 -9.66 -8.50
N ALA A 108 -13.28 -9.59 -7.31
CA ALA A 108 -14.07 -8.45 -6.90
C ALA A 108 -13.16 -7.22 -6.65
N PRO A 109 -13.48 -6.03 -7.18
CA PRO A 109 -12.68 -4.84 -6.94
C PRO A 109 -12.74 -4.42 -5.47
N LEU A 110 -11.60 -3.98 -4.95
CA LEU A 110 -11.43 -3.47 -3.60
C LEU A 110 -10.76 -2.11 -3.67
N ALA A 111 -11.49 -1.05 -3.31
CA ALA A 111 -10.99 0.30 -3.25
C ALA A 111 -10.59 0.68 -1.83
N THR A 112 -9.40 1.22 -1.68
CA THR A 112 -8.84 1.68 -0.40
C THR A 112 -7.80 2.77 -0.68
N GLY A 113 -6.84 2.99 0.21
CA GLY A 113 -5.73 3.91 -0.01
C GLY A 113 -4.70 3.85 1.09
N VAL A 114 -3.79 4.80 1.03
CA VAL A 114 -2.73 5.01 2.02
C VAL A 114 -2.41 6.49 2.16
N ALA A 115 -1.81 6.85 3.28
CA ALA A 115 -1.19 8.15 3.48
C ALA A 115 0.33 8.00 3.61
N VAL A 116 1.08 8.90 3.00
CA VAL A 116 2.53 8.95 3.07
C VAL A 116 2.92 9.66 4.37
N ILE A 117 3.40 8.91 5.35
CA ILE A 117 3.78 9.44 6.66
C ILE A 117 5.25 9.86 6.73
N HIS A 118 6.05 9.43 5.77
CA HIS A 118 7.46 9.76 5.65
C HIS A 118 7.94 9.58 4.21
N ALA A 119 8.81 10.47 3.71
CA ALA A 119 9.52 10.31 2.44
C ALA A 119 10.79 11.16 2.42
N ASP A 120 11.95 10.52 2.38
CA ASP A 120 13.25 11.16 2.21
C ASP A 120 14.04 10.54 1.03
N ASN A 121 15.35 10.74 0.97
CA ASN A 121 16.21 10.21 -0.09
C ASN A 121 16.61 8.74 0.12
N ARG A 122 16.33 8.13 1.26
CA ARG A 122 16.70 6.75 1.62
C ARG A 122 15.52 5.84 1.92
N SER A 123 14.34 6.43 2.14
CA SER A 123 13.14 5.68 2.52
C SER A 123 11.86 6.44 2.22
N PHE A 124 10.75 5.72 2.22
CA PHE A 124 9.41 6.29 2.34
C PHE A 124 8.50 5.29 3.06
N ALA A 125 7.45 5.78 3.70
CA ALA A 125 6.56 4.94 4.48
C ALA A 125 5.11 5.38 4.36
N PHE A 126 4.22 4.39 4.36
CA PHE A 126 2.78 4.59 4.32
C PHE A 126 2.12 4.12 5.62
N MET A 127 0.98 4.73 5.92
CA MET A 127 0.03 4.25 6.91
C MET A 127 -1.34 4.07 6.26
N THR A 128 -2.05 3.04 6.68
CA THR A 128 -3.36 2.69 6.13
C THR A 128 -4.48 3.51 6.76
N PRO A 129 -5.57 3.82 6.01
CA PRO A 129 -6.78 4.39 6.58
C PRO A 129 -7.66 3.32 7.24
N GLN A 130 -8.56 3.76 8.08
CA GLN A 130 -9.61 2.93 8.69
C GLN A 130 -10.45 2.23 7.61
N GLY A 131 -10.62 0.92 7.76
CA GLY A 131 -11.35 0.07 6.81
C GLY A 131 -10.46 -0.57 5.74
N HIS A 132 -9.18 -0.23 5.67
CA HIS A 132 -8.21 -0.96 4.85
C HIS A 132 -8.09 -2.42 5.32
N ILE A 133 -7.66 -3.33 4.43
CA ILE A 133 -7.45 -4.76 4.73
C ILE A 133 -6.61 -4.93 5.99
N PHE A 134 -5.52 -4.16 6.08
CA PHE A 134 -4.64 -4.11 7.23
C PHE A 134 -4.70 -2.74 7.90
N ALA A 135 -4.61 -2.71 9.21
CA ALA A 135 -4.26 -1.53 9.99
C ALA A 135 -2.78 -1.60 10.33
N GLY A 136 -2.00 -0.65 9.84
CA GLY A 136 -0.57 -0.68 10.03
C GLY A 136 0.24 0.29 9.19
N THR A 137 1.54 0.04 9.19
CA THR A 137 2.52 0.80 8.43
C THR A 137 3.32 -0.12 7.52
N ILE A 138 3.78 0.44 6.41
CA ILE A 138 4.70 -0.21 5.49
C ILE A 138 5.80 0.78 5.10
N ALA A 139 7.05 0.35 5.22
CA ALA A 139 8.23 1.14 4.89
C ALA A 139 8.98 0.51 3.71
N PHE A 140 9.48 1.36 2.85
CA PHE A 140 10.29 1.04 1.68
C PHE A 140 11.65 1.68 1.88
N THR A 141 12.71 0.87 1.88
CA THR A 141 14.08 1.31 2.17
C THR A 141 15.06 0.75 1.16
N ALA A 142 16.18 1.44 0.98
CA ALA A 142 17.33 0.88 0.29
C ALA A 142 18.59 1.12 1.13
N PHE A 143 19.51 0.17 1.14
CA PHE A 143 20.76 0.26 1.88
C PHE A 143 21.84 -0.66 1.27
N GLN A 144 23.10 -0.40 1.59
CA GLN A 144 24.22 -1.23 1.14
C GLN A 144 24.32 -2.53 1.97
N ASP A 145 24.61 -3.63 1.30
CA ASP A 145 24.87 -4.93 1.96
C ASP A 145 26.34 -5.00 2.42
N GLU A 146 26.69 -4.17 3.40
CA GLU A 146 28.07 -4.08 3.91
C GLU A 146 28.60 -5.41 4.47
N ALA A 147 27.69 -6.26 4.99
CA ALA A 147 28.07 -7.49 5.71
C ALA A 147 28.36 -8.68 4.79
N ARG A 148 27.66 -8.80 3.65
CA ARG A 148 27.74 -10.00 2.80
C ARG A 148 28.27 -9.73 1.40
N ALA A 149 27.97 -8.56 0.84
CA ALA A 149 28.38 -8.20 -0.51
C ALA A 149 28.58 -6.67 -0.62
N PRO A 150 29.78 -6.16 -0.21
CA PRO A 150 30.07 -4.73 -0.32
C PRO A 150 29.84 -4.22 -1.73
N GLY A 151 29.14 -3.08 -1.86
CA GLY A 151 28.77 -2.48 -3.14
C GLY A 151 27.43 -2.96 -3.71
N VAL A 152 26.79 -3.98 -3.13
CA VAL A 152 25.43 -4.40 -3.52
C VAL A 152 24.40 -3.63 -2.74
N THR A 153 23.45 -3.00 -3.44
CA THR A 153 22.28 -2.34 -2.82
C THR A 153 21.17 -3.37 -2.60
N ILE A 154 20.56 -3.34 -1.42
CA ILE A 154 19.36 -4.09 -1.07
C ILE A 154 18.16 -3.14 -1.11
N ALA A 155 17.11 -3.52 -1.85
CA ALA A 155 15.80 -2.89 -1.73
C ALA A 155 14.93 -3.73 -0.77
N GLN A 156 14.32 -3.08 0.22
CA GLN A 156 13.54 -3.73 1.27
C GLN A 156 12.16 -3.11 1.42
N ILE A 157 11.17 -3.97 1.63
CA ILE A 157 9.82 -3.63 2.10
C ILE A 157 9.66 -4.23 3.50
N GLU A 158 9.23 -3.44 4.46
CA GLU A 158 8.93 -3.90 5.82
C GLU A 158 7.52 -3.44 6.22
N SER A 159 6.65 -4.38 6.58
CA SER A 159 5.31 -4.10 7.08
C SER A 159 5.16 -4.51 8.54
N ILE A 160 4.46 -3.64 9.31
CA ILE A 160 3.99 -3.94 10.67
C ILE A 160 2.49 -3.74 10.66
N ILE A 161 1.76 -4.85 10.61
CA ILE A 161 0.34 -4.87 10.24
C ILE A 161 -0.49 -5.80 11.12
N ARG A 162 -1.75 -5.45 11.27
CA ARG A 162 -2.84 -6.31 11.78
C ARG A 162 -3.96 -6.35 10.76
N ALA A 163 -4.76 -7.40 10.70
CA ALA A 163 -6.03 -7.34 9.98
C ALA A 163 -6.88 -6.19 10.54
N GLY A 164 -7.48 -5.38 9.66
CA GLY A 164 -8.20 -4.17 10.03
C GLY A 164 -9.43 -4.44 10.88
N ASP A 165 -10.12 -5.54 10.61
CA ASP A 165 -11.38 -5.94 11.25
C ASP A 165 -11.53 -7.47 11.35
N PRO A 166 -12.60 -7.99 12.00
CA PRO A 166 -12.82 -9.43 12.16
C PRO A 166 -12.94 -10.22 10.86
N LEU A 167 -13.52 -9.67 9.79
CA LEU A 167 -13.68 -10.38 8.52
C LEU A 167 -12.32 -10.54 7.82
N PHE A 168 -11.52 -9.50 7.81
CA PHE A 168 -10.15 -9.59 7.30
C PHE A 168 -9.27 -10.52 8.16
N GLU A 169 -9.49 -10.58 9.48
CA GLU A 169 -8.76 -11.52 10.35
C GLU A 169 -9.10 -12.99 10.02
N ILE A 170 -10.35 -13.30 9.71
CA ILE A 170 -10.71 -14.66 9.24
C ILE A 170 -9.94 -14.99 7.96
N GLY A 171 -9.91 -14.10 6.99
CA GLY A 171 -9.14 -14.28 5.77
C GLY A 171 -7.64 -14.41 6.00
N ALA A 172 -7.09 -13.68 6.98
CA ALA A 172 -5.70 -13.77 7.39
C ALA A 172 -5.37 -15.11 8.03
N ARG A 173 -6.20 -15.61 8.95
CA ARG A 173 -6.05 -16.92 9.59
C ARG A 173 -6.17 -18.10 8.62
N LEU A 174 -6.98 -17.97 7.58
CA LEU A 174 -7.05 -18.93 6.48
C LEU A 174 -5.83 -18.81 5.53
N GLY A 175 -4.92 -17.88 5.80
CA GLY A 175 -3.74 -17.63 5.00
C GLY A 175 -4.01 -16.97 3.63
N ILE A 176 -5.26 -16.64 3.30
CA ILE A 176 -5.64 -16.08 1.99
C ILE A 176 -5.02 -14.68 1.82
N ILE A 177 -5.24 -13.82 2.81
CA ILE A 177 -4.78 -12.43 2.76
C ILE A 177 -3.26 -12.35 2.83
N HIS A 178 -2.63 -13.14 3.71
CA HIS A 178 -1.17 -13.16 3.84
C HIS A 178 -0.47 -13.66 2.58
N ARG A 179 -0.97 -14.73 1.94
CA ARG A 179 -0.40 -15.21 0.67
C ARG A 179 -0.53 -14.18 -0.45
N ARG A 180 -1.65 -13.46 -0.53
CA ARG A 180 -1.82 -12.39 -1.52
C ARG A 180 -0.86 -11.22 -1.28
N GLU A 181 -0.70 -10.80 -0.03
CA GLU A 181 0.28 -9.78 0.35
C GLU A 181 1.70 -10.21 -0.02
N ASP A 182 2.08 -11.45 0.33
CA ASP A 182 3.39 -11.99 0.03
C ASP A 182 3.66 -12.00 -1.48
N THR A 183 2.72 -12.51 -2.28
CA THR A 183 2.82 -12.52 -3.75
C THR A 183 2.92 -11.10 -4.32
N PHE A 184 2.13 -10.17 -3.81
CA PHE A 184 2.12 -8.78 -4.25
C PHE A 184 3.50 -8.12 -4.08
N TRP A 185 4.08 -8.22 -2.89
CA TRP A 185 5.37 -7.58 -2.61
C TRP A 185 6.54 -8.29 -3.27
N GLN A 186 6.49 -9.62 -3.43
CA GLN A 186 7.48 -10.36 -4.20
C GLN A 186 7.48 -9.92 -5.68
N GLN A 187 6.31 -9.82 -6.31
CA GLN A 187 6.20 -9.35 -7.69
C GLN A 187 6.65 -7.88 -7.83
N THR A 188 6.28 -7.03 -6.88
CA THR A 188 6.72 -5.62 -6.86
C THR A 188 8.25 -5.51 -6.82
N LEU A 189 8.91 -6.24 -5.91
CA LEU A 189 10.38 -6.24 -5.83
C LEU A 189 11.04 -6.88 -7.05
N THR A 190 10.44 -7.91 -7.64
CA THR A 190 10.95 -8.52 -8.87
C THR A 190 10.93 -7.53 -10.04
N ARG A 191 9.83 -6.76 -10.19
CA ARG A 191 9.73 -5.72 -11.22
C ARG A 191 10.67 -4.56 -10.96
N LEU A 192 10.81 -4.15 -9.70
CA LEU A 192 11.80 -3.14 -9.30
C LEU A 192 13.21 -3.57 -9.69
N ALA A 193 13.61 -4.81 -9.33
CA ALA A 193 14.92 -5.34 -9.67
C ALA A 193 15.16 -5.39 -11.19
N ALA A 194 14.16 -5.82 -11.96
CA ALA A 194 14.22 -5.85 -13.41
C ALA A 194 14.44 -4.46 -14.04
N ASP A 195 13.87 -3.41 -13.46
CA ASP A 195 14.08 -2.01 -13.89
C ASP A 195 15.53 -1.54 -13.66
N PHE A 196 16.25 -2.18 -12.75
CA PHE A 196 17.68 -2.01 -12.53
C PHE A 196 18.55 -3.01 -13.29
N GLY A 197 17.96 -3.76 -14.25
CA GLY A 197 18.67 -4.77 -15.04
C GLY A 197 18.97 -6.07 -14.29
N VAL A 198 18.40 -6.27 -13.11
CA VAL A 198 18.66 -7.44 -12.27
C VAL A 198 17.50 -8.44 -12.40
N HIS A 199 17.79 -9.63 -12.94
CA HIS A 199 16.79 -10.66 -13.23
C HIS A 199 17.09 -11.95 -12.46
N GLY A 200 16.02 -12.69 -12.10
CA GLY A 200 16.15 -14.01 -11.48
C GLY A 200 16.68 -14.02 -10.05
N GLN A 201 16.83 -12.87 -9.41
CA GLN A 201 17.21 -12.81 -7.99
C GLN A 201 16.06 -13.27 -7.09
N PRO A 202 16.32 -14.15 -6.11
CA PRO A 202 15.30 -14.57 -5.17
C PRO A 202 14.91 -13.41 -4.26
N ILE A 203 13.63 -13.33 -3.92
CA ILE A 203 13.14 -12.42 -2.89
C ILE A 203 13.25 -13.12 -1.55
N GLU A 204 14.11 -12.61 -0.68
CA GLU A 204 14.22 -13.07 0.70
C GLU A 204 12.99 -12.58 1.49
N MET A 205 12.34 -13.47 2.24
CA MET A 205 11.17 -13.14 3.03
C MET A 205 11.36 -13.59 4.48
N GLU A 206 11.07 -12.69 5.41
CA GLU A 206 10.99 -12.97 6.84
C GLU A 206 9.59 -12.60 7.35
N SER A 207 8.99 -13.47 8.15
CA SER A 207 7.68 -13.22 8.77
C SER A 207 7.73 -13.57 10.24
N ALA A 208 7.28 -12.66 11.10
CA ALA A 208 7.26 -12.82 12.54
C ALA A 208 5.91 -12.39 13.12
N LEU A 209 5.29 -13.28 13.90
CA LEU A 209 4.11 -12.99 14.67
C LEU A 209 4.51 -12.29 15.98
N LEU A 210 4.29 -10.97 16.06
CA LEU A 210 4.70 -10.15 17.20
C LEU A 210 3.70 -10.18 18.36
N ASP A 211 2.38 -10.26 18.05
CA ASP A 211 1.33 -10.34 19.07
C ASP A 211 0.18 -11.24 18.56
N ARG A 212 -0.09 -12.32 19.28
CA ARG A 212 -1.15 -13.29 18.96
C ARG A 212 -2.54 -12.81 19.32
N ARG A 213 -2.65 -11.77 20.14
CA ARG A 213 -3.91 -11.29 20.68
C ARG A 213 -4.68 -10.49 19.63
N VAL A 214 -5.97 -10.80 19.49
CA VAL A 214 -6.93 -9.95 18.77
C VAL A 214 -7.42 -8.84 19.70
N ARG A 215 -7.73 -7.69 19.11
CA ARG A 215 -8.13 -6.49 19.84
C ARG A 215 -9.64 -6.25 19.69
N TRP A 216 -10.43 -6.84 20.54
CA TRP A 216 -11.90 -6.78 20.49
C TRP A 216 -12.46 -5.36 20.44
N ARG A 217 -11.79 -4.37 21.04
CA ARG A 217 -12.17 -2.96 20.94
C ARG A 217 -12.17 -2.42 19.50
N ALA A 218 -11.47 -3.08 18.59
CA ALA A 218 -11.42 -2.74 17.18
C ALA A 218 -12.38 -3.57 16.30
N ALA A 219 -13.19 -4.45 16.91
CA ALA A 219 -14.20 -5.22 16.17
C ALA A 219 -15.21 -4.34 15.41
N PRO A 220 -15.65 -3.16 15.92
CA PRO A 220 -16.51 -2.25 15.18
C PRO A 220 -15.92 -1.73 13.86
N ASN A 221 -14.61 -1.87 13.61
CA ASN A 221 -14.00 -1.51 12.33
C ASN A 221 -14.66 -2.22 11.13
N VAL A 222 -15.36 -3.33 11.35
CA VAL A 222 -16.11 -4.04 10.30
C VAL A 222 -17.12 -3.15 9.56
N TRP A 223 -17.66 -2.12 10.22
CA TRP A 223 -18.55 -1.13 9.59
C TRP A 223 -17.85 -0.24 8.56
N HIS A 224 -16.52 -0.19 8.62
CA HIS A 224 -15.67 0.55 7.69
C HIS A 224 -15.01 -0.34 6.64
N ASN A 225 -15.25 -1.65 6.66
CA ASN A 225 -14.61 -2.64 5.79
C ASN A 225 -14.66 -2.24 4.32
N SER A 226 -13.49 -2.06 3.72
CA SER A 226 -13.35 -1.55 2.35
C SER A 226 -13.91 -2.51 1.30
N ALA A 227 -13.83 -3.83 1.51
CA ALA A 227 -14.37 -4.81 0.58
C ALA A 227 -15.90 -4.74 0.53
N ILE A 228 -16.57 -4.71 1.68
CA ILE A 228 -18.04 -4.59 1.77
C ILE A 228 -18.48 -3.27 1.12
N ARG A 229 -17.86 -2.16 1.50
CA ARG A 229 -18.23 -0.83 1.00
C ARG A 229 -18.00 -0.70 -0.50
N THR A 230 -16.91 -1.24 -1.03
CA THR A 230 -16.64 -1.22 -2.47
C THR A 230 -17.68 -2.06 -3.21
N THR A 231 -18.00 -3.26 -2.74
CA THR A 231 -19.01 -4.13 -3.35
C THR A 231 -20.37 -3.44 -3.41
N LEU A 232 -20.81 -2.79 -2.34
CA LEU A 232 -22.07 -2.04 -2.30
C LEU A 232 -22.06 -0.80 -3.20
N TYR A 233 -20.89 -0.23 -3.47
CA TYR A 233 -20.76 0.95 -4.32
C TYR A 233 -20.70 0.64 -5.83
N LEU A 234 -20.31 -0.58 -6.21
CA LEU A 234 -20.12 -0.97 -7.61
C LEU A 234 -21.31 -0.64 -8.53
N PRO A 235 -22.58 -0.93 -8.17
CA PRO A 235 -23.73 -0.60 -9.03
C PRO A 235 -23.85 0.90 -9.28
N ILE A 236 -23.59 1.71 -8.26
CA ILE A 236 -23.63 3.18 -8.34
C ILE A 236 -22.50 3.69 -9.24
N HIS A 237 -21.29 3.12 -9.09
CA HIS A 237 -20.15 3.48 -9.93
C HIS A 237 -20.40 3.15 -11.41
N ALA A 238 -20.94 1.96 -11.70
CA ALA A 238 -21.28 1.55 -13.05
C ALA A 238 -22.31 2.51 -13.69
N LEU A 239 -23.36 2.87 -12.95
CA LEU A 239 -24.37 3.81 -13.41
C LEU A 239 -23.76 5.19 -13.71
N ARG A 240 -22.91 5.72 -12.82
CA ARG A 240 -22.23 7.01 -13.04
C ARG A 240 -21.34 7.00 -14.28
N ARG A 241 -20.62 5.91 -14.54
CA ARG A 241 -19.81 5.76 -15.78
C ARG A 241 -20.66 5.78 -17.03
N LEU A 242 -21.81 5.10 -17.03
CA LEU A 242 -22.77 5.09 -18.17
C LEU A 242 -23.31 6.49 -18.45
N LEU A 243 -23.78 7.18 -17.42
CA LEU A 243 -24.31 8.55 -17.54
C LEU A 243 -23.22 9.55 -17.96
N GLY A 244 -22.00 9.40 -17.49
CA GLY A 244 -20.86 10.25 -17.88
C GLY A 244 -20.44 10.06 -19.34
N LYS A 245 -20.52 8.83 -19.87
CA LYS A 245 -20.27 8.54 -21.30
C LYS A 245 -21.37 9.11 -22.19
N ALA A 246 -22.64 8.99 -21.80
CA ALA A 246 -23.75 9.55 -22.53
C ALA A 246 -23.65 11.09 -22.68
N LYS A 247 -23.24 11.77 -21.59
CA LYS A 247 -23.06 13.23 -21.59
C LYS A 247 -21.87 13.73 -22.42
N LYS A 248 -20.84 12.86 -22.62
CA LYS A 248 -19.72 13.17 -23.52
C LYS A 248 -20.08 12.95 -24.99
N ALA A 249 -20.87 11.94 -25.30
CA ALA A 249 -21.33 11.68 -26.66
C ALA A 249 -22.26 12.84 -27.19
N ASP A 250 -23.17 13.31 -26.34
CA ASP A 250 -24.06 14.44 -26.65
C ASP A 250 -23.31 15.78 -26.88
N LYS A 251 -22.13 15.94 -26.29
CA LYS A 251 -21.28 17.14 -26.50
C LYS A 251 -20.38 17.08 -27.73
N SER A 252 -20.21 15.92 -28.35
CA SER A 252 -19.38 15.76 -29.56
C SER A 252 -20.18 15.89 -30.85
N ASP A 253 -21.53 15.83 -30.79
CA ASP A 253 -22.45 15.91 -31.92
C ASP A 253 -23.15 17.30 -32.06
N GLY A 254 -22.81 18.27 -31.26
CA GLY A 254 -23.27 19.66 -31.31
C GLY A 254 -22.10 20.65 -31.50
#